data_6f1e962d593aee72c6015936fa7f4778
#
_entry.id   6f1e962d593aee72c6015936fa7f4778
#
_cell.length_a   1.000
_cell.length_b   1.000
_cell.length_c   1.000
_cell.angle_alpha   90.00
_cell.angle_beta   90.00
_cell.angle_gamma   90.00
#
_symmetry.space_group_name_H-M   'P 1'
#
loop_
_entity.id
_entity.type
_entity.pdbx_description
1 polymer ?
#
loop_
_entity_poly.entity_id
_entity_poly.type
_entity_poly.pdbx_seq_one_letter_code
_entity_poly.pdbx_strand_id
1 'polypeptide(L)'
;MGTQTDGVFEIINKKIINHYDESNGLISNNCKQLIVESNDIIWVGTNNGINKINAKNGNIELINDLDGLPNNDITALAVDSQNLYVGTSEGLVRFNKNIQTKNLVPPPIYFSSFQIFEQDTTLSESYVLKHYQNNIRIGFTSVSFRSQGGVRYKYRMIGLSNDWSETQSDYVSYPVLSSGNY
;
A
#
# COMPACT_ATOMS: atom_id res chain seq x y z
N MET A 1 -20.36 14.97 -4.32
CA MET A 1 -20.46 15.72 -3.05
C MET A 1 -19.52 15.10 -2.05
N GLY A 2 -18.59 15.87 -1.51
CA GLY A 2 -17.74 15.43 -0.39
C GLY A 2 -18.36 15.81 0.94
N THR A 3 -18.12 15.00 1.97
CA THR A 3 -18.60 15.21 3.34
C THR A 3 -17.43 15.18 4.32
N GLN A 4 -17.67 15.59 5.56
CA GLN A 4 -16.63 15.57 6.62
C GLN A 4 -16.51 14.22 7.33
N THR A 5 -17.51 13.34 7.21
CA THR A 5 -17.60 12.09 8.00
C THR A 5 -17.85 10.85 7.17
N ASP A 6 -18.46 11.02 5.98
CA ASP A 6 -19.00 9.90 5.22
C ASP A 6 -18.39 9.77 3.82
N GLY A 7 -17.27 10.44 3.56
CA GLY A 7 -16.56 10.34 2.28
C GLY A 7 -17.24 11.12 1.14
N VAL A 8 -17.27 10.55 -0.05
CA VAL A 8 -17.70 11.17 -1.30
C VAL A 8 -18.89 10.43 -1.89
N PHE A 9 -19.92 11.18 -2.24
CA PHE A 9 -21.12 10.67 -2.93
C PHE A 9 -21.19 11.18 -4.36
N GLU A 10 -21.40 10.31 -5.30
CA GLU A 10 -21.80 10.63 -6.66
C GLU A 10 -23.32 10.66 -6.73
N ILE A 11 -23.89 11.81 -7.13
CA ILE A 11 -25.33 12.03 -7.14
C ILE A 11 -25.75 12.44 -8.54
N ILE A 12 -26.62 11.65 -9.17
CA ILE A 12 -27.23 11.95 -10.47
C ILE A 12 -28.76 11.95 -10.29
N ASN A 13 -29.42 13.01 -10.77
CA ASN A 13 -30.88 13.16 -10.67
C ASN A 13 -31.41 12.94 -9.25
N LYS A 14 -30.73 13.48 -8.24
CA LYS A 14 -31.06 13.36 -6.80
C LYS A 14 -30.99 11.93 -6.24
N LYS A 15 -30.36 11.00 -6.95
CA LYS A 15 -30.08 9.63 -6.49
C LYS A 15 -28.60 9.44 -6.30
N ILE A 16 -28.21 8.79 -5.20
CA ILE A 16 -26.83 8.35 -4.97
C ILE A 16 -26.56 7.18 -5.92
N ILE A 17 -25.59 7.33 -6.77
CA ILE A 17 -25.16 6.31 -7.73
C ILE A 17 -23.95 5.56 -7.21
N ASN A 18 -22.95 6.28 -6.65
CA ASN A 18 -21.78 5.70 -6.04
C ASN A 18 -21.50 6.38 -4.70
N HIS A 19 -20.88 5.62 -3.80
CA HIS A 19 -20.38 6.08 -2.52
C HIS A 19 -18.94 5.58 -2.34
N TYR A 20 -18.04 6.50 -2.08
CA TYR A 20 -16.63 6.24 -1.84
C TYR A 20 -16.31 6.63 -0.40
N ASP A 21 -15.77 5.69 0.37
CA ASP A 21 -15.40 5.85 1.77
C ASP A 21 -14.11 5.04 2.09
N GLU A 22 -13.68 5.05 3.35
CA GLU A 22 -12.50 4.30 3.79
C GLU A 22 -12.63 2.79 3.56
N SER A 23 -13.85 2.24 3.60
CA SER A 23 -14.10 0.80 3.42
C SER A 23 -13.85 0.35 1.98
N ASN A 24 -13.95 1.27 1.03
CA ASN A 24 -13.77 0.98 -0.40
C ASN A 24 -12.62 1.75 -1.07
N GLY A 25 -11.74 2.37 -0.28
CA GLY A 25 -10.44 2.83 -0.77
C GLY A 25 -10.10 4.30 -0.60
N LEU A 26 -10.97 5.13 0.00
CA LEU A 26 -10.53 6.46 0.42
C LEU A 26 -9.53 6.36 1.57
N ILE A 27 -8.57 7.29 1.60
CA ILE A 27 -7.62 7.39 2.70
C ILE A 27 -8.25 7.99 3.96
N SER A 28 -9.30 8.78 3.80
CA SER A 28 -10.07 9.37 4.89
C SER A 28 -11.46 9.76 4.40
N ASN A 29 -12.45 9.58 5.27
CA ASN A 29 -13.82 10.06 5.04
C ASN A 29 -13.96 11.59 5.19
N ASN A 30 -12.96 12.26 5.78
CA ASN A 30 -12.97 13.70 5.97
C ASN A 30 -12.52 14.42 4.69
N CYS A 31 -13.48 14.67 3.79
CA CYS A 31 -13.22 15.35 2.52
C CYS A 31 -13.25 16.86 2.72
N LYS A 32 -12.11 17.52 2.51
CA LYS A 32 -11.96 18.97 2.62
C LYS A 32 -12.10 19.70 1.29
N GLN A 33 -11.61 19.08 0.23
CA GLN A 33 -11.61 19.64 -1.12
C GLN A 33 -12.02 18.57 -2.13
N LEU A 34 -12.75 18.97 -3.17
CA LEU A 34 -13.18 18.10 -4.24
C LEU A 34 -13.14 18.83 -5.57
N ILE A 35 -12.49 18.26 -6.56
CA ILE A 35 -12.49 18.73 -7.94
C ILE A 35 -12.93 17.60 -8.85
N VAL A 36 -13.92 17.87 -9.69
CA VAL A 36 -14.32 16.99 -10.78
C VAL A 36 -13.66 17.48 -12.06
N GLU A 37 -12.79 16.67 -12.60
CA GLU A 37 -12.12 16.94 -13.88
C GLU A 37 -12.90 16.30 -15.04
N SER A 38 -12.69 16.79 -16.26
CA SER A 38 -13.17 16.11 -17.46
C SER A 38 -12.65 14.66 -17.50
N ASN A 39 -13.41 13.73 -18.10
CA ASN A 39 -13.10 12.30 -18.23
C ASN A 39 -13.26 11.47 -16.93
N ASP A 40 -14.26 11.79 -16.13
CA ASP A 40 -14.64 10.99 -14.96
C ASP A 40 -13.58 10.88 -13.87
N ILE A 41 -12.63 11.80 -13.82
CA ILE A 41 -11.62 11.87 -12.76
C ILE A 41 -12.07 12.84 -11.68
N ILE A 42 -12.05 12.35 -10.44
CA ILE A 42 -12.38 13.13 -9.24
C ILE A 42 -11.14 13.18 -8.35
N TRP A 43 -10.71 14.38 -8.01
CA TRP A 43 -9.65 14.63 -7.03
C TRP A 43 -10.29 14.99 -5.70
N VAL A 44 -9.93 14.25 -4.65
CA VAL A 44 -10.47 14.42 -3.30
C VAL A 44 -9.33 14.71 -2.34
N GLY A 45 -9.27 15.93 -1.84
CA GLY A 45 -8.34 16.32 -0.78
C GLY A 45 -8.98 16.06 0.58
N THR A 46 -8.25 15.35 1.44
CA THR A 46 -8.68 14.96 2.77
C THR A 46 -7.74 15.52 3.83
N ASN A 47 -7.99 15.23 5.09
CA ASN A 47 -7.05 15.49 6.18
C ASN A 47 -5.87 14.53 6.25
N ASN A 48 -5.81 13.51 5.36
CA ASN A 48 -4.78 12.46 5.38
C ASN A 48 -4.18 12.16 3.99
N GLY A 49 -4.28 13.11 3.05
CA GLY A 49 -3.78 13.00 1.69
C GLY A 49 -4.85 13.21 0.63
N ILE A 50 -4.53 12.81 -0.59
CA ILE A 50 -5.38 13.00 -1.77
C ILE A 50 -5.76 11.64 -2.34
N ASN A 51 -7.03 11.49 -2.70
CA ASN A 51 -7.46 10.39 -3.57
C ASN A 51 -7.75 10.90 -4.99
N LYS A 52 -7.31 10.15 -5.99
CA LYS A 52 -7.71 10.28 -7.38
C LYS A 52 -8.66 9.13 -7.71
N ILE A 53 -9.91 9.44 -7.93
CA ILE A 53 -10.95 8.46 -8.24
C ILE A 53 -11.23 8.51 -9.73
N ASN A 54 -11.21 7.36 -10.38
CA ASN A 54 -11.76 7.22 -11.72
C ASN A 54 -13.18 6.67 -11.61
N ALA A 55 -14.17 7.53 -11.76
CA ALA A 55 -15.58 7.18 -11.59
C ALA A 55 -16.07 6.15 -12.61
N LYS A 56 -15.41 6.03 -13.78
CA LYS A 56 -15.82 5.08 -14.82
C LYS A 56 -15.52 3.63 -14.44
N ASN A 57 -14.42 3.36 -13.75
CA ASN A 57 -13.99 2.00 -13.41
C ASN A 57 -13.86 1.76 -11.89
N GLY A 58 -14.13 2.79 -11.07
CA GLY A 58 -14.05 2.71 -9.61
C GLY A 58 -12.62 2.64 -9.06
N ASN A 59 -11.58 2.82 -9.88
CA ASN A 59 -10.20 2.79 -9.40
C ASN A 59 -9.89 4.02 -8.55
N ILE A 60 -9.30 3.78 -7.37
CA ILE A 60 -8.88 4.83 -6.44
C ILE A 60 -7.37 4.76 -6.28
N GLU A 61 -6.70 5.87 -6.57
CA GLU A 61 -5.27 6.06 -6.35
C GLU A 61 -5.07 7.02 -5.19
N LEU A 62 -3.99 6.82 -4.43
CA LEU A 62 -3.63 7.61 -3.26
C LEU A 62 -2.37 8.41 -3.53
N ILE A 63 -2.33 9.66 -3.04
CA ILE A 63 -1.14 10.52 -2.98
C ILE A 63 -1.02 11.05 -1.56
N ASN A 64 0.14 10.85 -0.94
CA ASN A 64 0.43 11.31 0.41
C ASN A 64 1.87 11.87 0.51
N ASP A 65 2.37 12.08 1.72
CA ASP A 65 3.72 12.55 2.01
C ASP A 65 4.83 11.67 1.42
N LEU A 66 4.58 10.35 1.29
CA LEU A 66 5.50 9.40 0.63
C LEU A 66 5.65 9.68 -0.87
N ASP A 67 4.67 10.34 -1.47
CA ASP A 67 4.67 10.73 -2.88
C ASP A 67 5.16 12.17 -3.08
N GLY A 68 5.51 12.87 -1.99
CA GLY A 68 6.08 14.21 -2.01
C GLY A 68 5.13 15.34 -1.62
N LEU A 69 4.01 15.05 -0.94
CA LEU A 69 3.23 16.09 -0.27
C LEU A 69 4.04 16.66 0.91
N PRO A 70 4.08 17.99 1.10
CA PRO A 70 4.70 18.59 2.27
C PRO A 70 4.00 18.19 3.58
N ASN A 71 2.69 18.01 3.53
CA ASN A 71 1.85 17.57 4.62
C ASN A 71 0.60 16.89 4.07
N ASN A 72 0.04 15.91 4.79
CA ASN A 72 -1.14 15.18 4.38
C ASN A 72 -2.46 15.93 4.58
N ASP A 73 -2.47 17.03 5.33
CA ASP A 73 -3.65 17.84 5.55
C ASP A 73 -3.88 18.81 4.39
N ILE A 74 -4.82 18.46 3.50
CA ILE A 74 -5.07 19.20 2.26
C ILE A 74 -5.98 20.38 2.53
N THR A 75 -5.51 21.58 2.20
CA THR A 75 -6.25 22.82 2.39
C THR A 75 -6.85 23.38 1.10
N ALA A 76 -6.21 23.09 -0.04
CA ALA A 76 -6.68 23.54 -1.35
C ALA A 76 -6.26 22.60 -2.46
N LEU A 77 -7.06 22.50 -3.50
CA LEU A 77 -6.75 21.81 -4.76
C LEU A 77 -7.05 22.72 -5.95
N ALA A 78 -6.23 22.64 -6.98
CA ALA A 78 -6.51 23.21 -8.28
C ALA A 78 -5.92 22.32 -9.38
N VAL A 79 -6.56 22.30 -10.55
CA VAL A 79 -6.17 21.45 -11.67
C VAL A 79 -6.09 22.29 -12.95
N ASP A 80 -5.03 22.13 -13.72
CA ASP A 80 -4.92 22.63 -15.08
C ASP A 80 -4.87 21.43 -16.09
N SER A 81 -4.51 21.71 -17.33
CA SER A 81 -4.43 20.69 -18.38
C SER A 81 -3.41 19.58 -18.07
N GLN A 82 -2.33 19.86 -17.32
CA GLN A 82 -1.21 18.95 -17.10
C GLN A 82 -0.92 18.69 -15.63
N ASN A 83 -1.28 19.61 -14.73
CA ASN A 83 -0.84 19.60 -13.35
C ASN A 83 -2.00 19.62 -12.36
N LEU A 84 -1.73 19.00 -11.21
CA LEU A 84 -2.48 19.16 -9.97
C LEU A 84 -1.66 20.04 -9.02
N TYR A 85 -2.28 21.10 -8.53
CA TYR A 85 -1.72 21.99 -7.51
C TYR A 85 -2.37 21.68 -6.18
N VAL A 86 -1.56 21.49 -5.16
CA VAL A 86 -2.01 21.05 -3.84
C VAL A 86 -1.48 21.99 -2.80
N GLY A 87 -2.40 22.66 -2.10
CA GLY A 87 -2.11 23.44 -0.91
C GLY A 87 -2.24 22.56 0.33
N THR A 88 -1.26 22.65 1.21
CA THR A 88 -1.26 22.02 2.53
C THR A 88 -0.98 23.07 3.59
N SER A 89 -1.03 22.70 4.88
CA SER A 89 -0.64 23.59 5.98
C SER A 89 0.85 24.00 5.93
N GLU A 90 1.69 23.23 5.22
CA GLU A 90 3.15 23.44 5.15
C GLU A 90 3.63 23.95 3.78
N GLY A 91 2.72 24.24 2.86
CA GLY A 91 3.06 24.86 1.59
C GLY A 91 2.27 24.36 0.39
N LEU A 92 2.70 24.82 -0.79
CA LEU A 92 2.11 24.50 -2.08
C LEU A 92 3.04 23.58 -2.86
N VAL A 93 2.49 22.53 -3.42
CA VAL A 93 3.21 21.62 -4.31
C VAL A 93 2.46 21.45 -5.64
N ARG A 94 3.22 21.19 -6.72
CA ARG A 94 2.70 20.90 -8.05
C ARG A 94 3.09 19.49 -8.46
N PHE A 95 2.10 18.68 -8.79
CA PHE A 95 2.28 17.35 -9.38
C PHE A 95 1.88 17.34 -10.85
N ASN A 96 2.55 16.54 -11.65
CA ASN A 96 1.99 16.15 -12.95
C ASN A 96 0.80 15.21 -12.71
N LYS A 97 -0.35 15.44 -13.37
CA LYS A 97 -1.56 14.60 -13.20
C LYS A 97 -1.39 13.14 -13.57
N ASN A 98 -0.38 12.84 -14.40
CA ASN A 98 -0.04 11.48 -14.81
C ASN A 98 0.98 10.82 -13.85
N ILE A 99 1.21 11.41 -12.66
CA ILE A 99 2.06 10.78 -11.67
C ILE A 99 1.55 9.36 -11.37
N GLN A 100 2.42 8.40 -11.56
CA GLN A 100 2.14 7.04 -11.13
C GLN A 100 2.53 6.91 -9.67
N THR A 101 1.53 6.95 -8.79
CA THR A 101 1.73 6.82 -7.34
C THR A 101 2.04 5.38 -6.94
N LYS A 102 1.61 4.40 -7.74
CA LYS A 102 1.94 3.00 -7.50
C LYS A 102 3.34 2.69 -8.03
N ASN A 103 4.26 2.43 -7.13
CA ASN A 103 5.49 1.73 -7.48
C ASN A 103 5.11 0.27 -7.80
N LEU A 104 4.92 -0.04 -9.10
CA LEU A 104 4.58 -1.38 -9.58
C LEU A 104 5.77 -2.34 -9.54
N VAL A 105 6.97 -1.83 -9.30
CA VAL A 105 8.18 -2.66 -9.16
C VAL A 105 8.33 -3.00 -7.68
N PRO A 106 8.07 -4.24 -7.28
CA PRO A 106 8.29 -4.66 -5.91
C PRO A 106 9.79 -4.50 -5.58
N PRO A 107 10.13 -4.03 -4.39
CA PRO A 107 11.52 -3.93 -3.98
C PRO A 107 12.16 -5.32 -3.93
N PRO A 108 13.45 -5.43 -4.25
CA PRO A 108 14.15 -6.71 -4.17
C PRO A 108 14.11 -7.25 -2.74
N ILE A 109 13.91 -8.56 -2.62
CA ILE A 109 13.89 -9.28 -1.35
C ILE A 109 15.15 -10.10 -1.22
N TYR A 110 15.71 -10.14 -0.01
CA TYR A 110 16.90 -10.91 0.33
C TYR A 110 16.63 -11.73 1.59
N PHE A 111 17.11 -12.97 1.62
CA PHE A 111 17.16 -13.73 2.87
C PHE A 111 18.21 -13.12 3.79
N SER A 112 17.82 -12.79 5.02
CA SER A 112 18.67 -12.14 6.01
C SER A 112 19.20 -13.10 7.06
N SER A 113 18.45 -14.16 7.39
CA SER A 113 18.85 -15.15 8.39
C SER A 113 18.14 -16.48 8.17
N PHE A 114 18.78 -17.54 8.64
CA PHE A 114 18.17 -18.86 8.79
C PHE A 114 18.51 -19.39 10.17
N GLN A 115 17.49 -19.72 10.96
CA GLN A 115 17.65 -20.19 12.35
C GLN A 115 17.07 -21.59 12.51
N ILE A 116 17.77 -22.40 13.28
CA ILE A 116 17.29 -23.71 13.74
C ILE A 116 17.25 -23.66 15.27
N PHE A 117 16.04 -23.86 15.87
CA PHE A 117 15.83 -23.68 17.31
C PHE A 117 16.37 -22.34 17.85
N GLU A 118 16.05 -21.22 17.13
CA GLU A 118 16.46 -19.86 17.50
C GLU A 118 18.00 -19.62 17.44
N GLN A 119 18.77 -20.57 16.94
CA GLN A 119 20.20 -20.41 16.71
C GLN A 119 20.47 -20.07 15.25
N ASP A 120 21.19 -18.98 15.02
CA ASP A 120 21.57 -18.55 13.70
C ASP A 120 22.51 -19.58 13.03
N THR A 121 22.23 -19.82 11.76
CA THR A 121 23.09 -20.63 10.89
C THR A 121 23.60 -19.81 9.73
N THR A 122 24.70 -20.23 9.12
CA THR A 122 25.21 -19.60 7.90
C THR A 122 24.19 -19.77 6.77
N LEU A 123 23.91 -18.67 6.05
CA LEU A 123 23.04 -18.73 4.87
C LEU A 123 23.66 -19.60 3.78
N SER A 124 22.85 -20.54 3.25
CA SER A 124 23.24 -21.48 2.21
C SER A 124 22.10 -21.64 1.20
N GLU A 125 22.40 -22.10 0.01
CA GLU A 125 21.41 -22.40 -1.04
C GLU A 125 20.52 -23.60 -0.68
N SER A 126 21.03 -24.51 0.17
CA SER A 126 20.30 -25.69 0.62
C SER A 126 20.72 -26.12 2.01
N TYR A 127 19.80 -26.78 2.72
CA TYR A 127 20.03 -27.35 4.04
C TYR A 127 19.54 -28.80 4.09
N VAL A 128 20.34 -29.67 4.68
CA VAL A 128 19.93 -31.03 5.04
C VAL A 128 19.82 -31.07 6.55
N LEU A 129 18.58 -31.04 7.06
CA LEU A 129 18.28 -31.01 8.48
C LEU A 129 17.97 -32.42 8.99
N LYS A 130 18.40 -32.70 10.21
CA LYS A 130 18.05 -33.94 10.91
C LYS A 130 16.60 -33.84 11.39
N HIS A 131 15.92 -34.99 11.59
CA HIS A 131 14.50 -35.03 11.97
C HIS A 131 14.14 -34.23 13.24
N TYR A 132 15.09 -34.04 14.15
CA TYR A 132 14.88 -33.23 15.35
C TYR A 132 15.16 -31.73 15.11
N GLN A 133 15.71 -31.32 13.99
CA GLN A 133 15.97 -29.92 13.61
C GLN A 133 14.78 -29.37 12.80
N ASN A 134 13.58 -29.55 13.33
CA ASN A 134 12.32 -29.28 12.64
C ASN A 134 11.66 -27.95 13.02
N ASN A 135 12.31 -27.16 13.89
CA ASN A 135 11.88 -25.80 14.21
C ASN A 135 12.81 -24.84 13.50
N ILE A 136 12.32 -24.18 12.47
CA ILE A 136 13.09 -23.23 11.67
C ILE A 136 12.43 -21.85 11.62
N ARG A 137 13.27 -20.84 11.52
CA ARG A 137 12.87 -19.47 11.22
C ARG A 137 13.68 -18.95 10.06
N ILE A 138 12.99 -18.33 9.11
CA ILE A 138 13.59 -17.73 7.90
C ILE A 138 13.36 -16.24 7.97
N GLY A 139 14.43 -15.48 8.08
CA GLY A 139 14.42 -14.03 8.01
C GLY A 139 14.64 -13.54 6.59
N PHE A 140 13.98 -12.45 6.25
CA PHE A 140 14.12 -11.78 4.96
C PHE A 140 14.03 -10.27 5.14
N THR A 141 14.65 -9.55 4.24
CA THR A 141 14.65 -8.10 4.24
C THR A 141 14.40 -7.57 2.85
N SER A 142 13.83 -6.39 2.80
CA SER A 142 13.61 -5.65 1.58
C SER A 142 13.85 -4.17 1.84
N VAL A 143 14.58 -3.52 0.97
CA VAL A 143 14.84 -2.08 1.08
C VAL A 143 13.92 -1.34 0.16
N SER A 144 13.01 -0.56 0.75
CA SER A 144 12.14 0.35 0.01
C SER A 144 12.27 1.75 0.60
N PHE A 145 12.75 2.69 -0.21
CA PHE A 145 12.85 4.09 0.20
C PHE A 145 11.50 4.82 0.17
N ARG A 146 10.45 4.18 -0.37
CA ARG A 146 9.10 4.77 -0.51
C ARG A 146 8.08 4.25 0.50
N SER A 147 8.30 3.11 1.13
CA SER A 147 7.28 2.46 1.96
C SER A 147 7.46 2.67 3.45
N GLN A 148 8.42 3.51 3.91
CA GLN A 148 8.66 3.86 5.34
C GLN A 148 8.28 2.76 6.34
N GLY A 149 8.68 1.50 6.08
CA GLY A 149 8.38 0.36 6.95
C GLY A 149 7.08 -0.40 6.65
N GLY A 150 6.28 0.04 5.66
CA GLY A 150 5.02 -0.64 5.28
C GLY A 150 5.16 -1.72 4.21
N VAL A 151 6.30 -2.42 4.15
CA VAL A 151 6.48 -3.53 3.20
C VAL A 151 5.64 -4.72 3.64
N ARG A 152 4.83 -5.25 2.73
CA ARG A 152 4.13 -6.52 2.91
C ARG A 152 4.82 -7.60 2.09
N TYR A 153 5.04 -8.73 2.70
CA TYR A 153 5.66 -9.89 2.08
C TYR A 153 4.62 -10.95 1.79
N LYS A 154 4.73 -11.57 0.61
CA LYS A 154 3.99 -12.79 0.27
C LYS A 154 4.97 -13.94 0.28
N TYR A 155 4.61 -15.03 0.93
CA TYR A 155 5.43 -16.22 1.02
C TYR A 155 4.60 -17.49 0.91
N ARG A 156 5.24 -18.55 0.49
CA ARG A 156 4.72 -19.92 0.55
C ARG A 156 5.89 -20.89 0.72
N MET A 157 5.67 -21.99 1.35
CA MET A 157 6.65 -23.09 1.43
C MET A 157 6.13 -24.26 0.60
N ILE A 158 6.77 -24.46 -0.54
CA ILE A 158 6.42 -25.56 -1.46
C ILE A 158 6.75 -26.87 -0.73
N GLY A 159 5.86 -27.86 -0.82
CA GLY A 159 5.96 -29.09 -0.05
C GLY A 159 5.17 -29.07 1.26
N LEU A 160 4.89 -27.88 1.83
CA LEU A 160 4.03 -27.71 3.00
C LEU A 160 2.64 -27.20 2.60
N SER A 161 2.60 -26.12 1.83
CA SER A 161 1.37 -25.56 1.25
C SER A 161 1.66 -24.87 -0.08
N ASN A 162 0.71 -24.96 -1.01
CA ASN A 162 0.75 -24.21 -2.26
C ASN A 162 0.08 -22.82 -2.16
N ASP A 163 -0.59 -22.53 -1.06
CA ASP A 163 -1.27 -21.26 -0.84
C ASP A 163 -0.28 -20.17 -0.45
N TRP A 164 -0.55 -18.95 -0.93
CA TRP A 164 0.20 -17.78 -0.55
C TRP A 164 -0.31 -17.22 0.78
N SER A 165 0.62 -16.96 1.70
CA SER A 165 0.38 -16.23 2.94
C SER A 165 0.99 -14.84 2.87
N GLU A 166 0.43 -13.89 3.62
CA GLU A 166 0.95 -12.51 3.72
C GLU A 166 1.42 -12.21 5.14
N THR A 167 2.48 -11.41 5.25
CA THR A 167 2.99 -10.91 6.52
C THR A 167 3.58 -9.53 6.37
N GLN A 168 3.63 -8.77 7.47
CA GLN A 168 4.42 -7.55 7.61
C GLN A 168 5.69 -7.76 8.44
N SER A 169 5.83 -8.96 9.03
CA SER A 169 7.05 -9.34 9.74
C SER A 169 8.19 -9.60 8.75
N ASP A 170 9.39 -9.36 9.18
CA ASP A 170 10.64 -9.62 8.45
C ASP A 170 11.13 -11.07 8.57
N TYR A 171 10.29 -11.95 9.12
CA TYR A 171 10.55 -13.39 9.22
C TYR A 171 9.27 -14.22 9.16
N VAL A 172 9.43 -15.50 8.86
CA VAL A 172 8.43 -16.55 9.04
C VAL A 172 9.00 -17.69 9.88
N SER A 173 8.16 -18.29 10.71
CA SER A 173 8.54 -19.40 11.59
C SER A 173 7.73 -20.64 11.29
N TYR A 174 8.40 -21.78 11.26
CA TYR A 174 7.82 -23.10 11.14
C TYR A 174 8.25 -23.92 12.37
N PRO A 175 7.43 -23.94 13.44
CA PRO A 175 7.83 -24.53 14.72
C PRO A 175 7.96 -26.05 14.69
N VAL A 176 7.25 -26.70 13.78
CA VAL A 176 7.33 -28.14 13.55
C VAL A 176 7.15 -28.45 12.08
N LEU A 177 8.22 -28.86 11.41
CA LEU A 177 8.19 -29.38 10.05
C LEU A 177 8.26 -30.89 10.06
N SER A 178 7.40 -31.55 9.28
CA SER A 178 7.50 -32.97 9.02
C SER A 178 8.73 -33.29 8.16
N SER A 179 9.14 -34.54 8.09
CA SER A 179 10.18 -34.94 7.14
C SER A 179 9.69 -34.77 5.71
N GLY A 180 10.44 -34.09 4.88
CA GLY A 180 10.05 -33.79 3.51
C GLY A 180 11.09 -32.91 2.77
N ASN A 181 10.79 -32.58 1.53
CA ASN A 181 11.51 -31.61 0.74
C ASN A 181 10.63 -30.34 0.60
N TYR A 182 11.21 -29.21 0.88
CA TYR A 182 10.54 -27.91 0.92
C TYR A 182 11.25 -26.90 0.05
#